data_cd8892bc1c47c2c9126e3f174612bc4e
#
_entry.id   cd8892bc1c47c2c9126e3f174612bc4e
#
_cell.length_a   1.000
_cell.length_b   1.000
_cell.length_c   1.000
_cell.angle_alpha   90.00
_cell.angle_beta   90.00
_cell.angle_gamma   90.00
#
_symmetry.space_group_name_H-M   'P 1'
#
loop_
_entity.id
_entity.type
_entity.pdbx_description
1 polymer ?
#
loop_
_entity_poly.entity_id
_entity_poly.type
_entity_poly.pdbx_seq_one_letter_code
_entity_poly.pdbx_strand_id
1 'polypeptide(L)'
;MNKRTIGFLLSLAMMLGLASCGEKEVNSKLILNEVLIENQSNFQDDYGVHSAWIEVFNKSYTSADLAGYQLKMSNQAGDTATYFIPKGDVLTLVKPRQHALFWADGQPNRGTFHTNFVMDGTTATWIGLYDSGKKLVDQVTVPANTLQANQSYARESDASKNWEVKGANAEKYVTPSTNNKTQDGNAKMEKFQSHDSAGVGMSITAMSVVFFGLILLYICFRLIGQAAISFRRRNAMEAKDITCEVEAKEK
;
A
#
# COMPACT_ATOMS: atom_id res chain seq x y z
N MET A 1 -2.77 4.97 64.30
CA MET A 1 -1.85 5.44 63.26
C MET A 1 -1.57 6.91 63.48
N ASN A 2 -0.34 7.30 63.74
CA ASN A 2 -0.01 8.67 64.15
C ASN A 2 -0.13 9.66 62.95
N LYS A 3 -0.68 10.87 63.20
CA LYS A 3 -0.85 11.93 62.16
C LYS A 3 0.46 12.23 61.39
N ARG A 4 1.63 12.01 62.01
CA ARG A 4 2.96 12.14 61.38
C ARG A 4 3.25 11.05 60.36
N THR A 5 2.79 9.81 60.56
CA THR A 5 3.00 8.70 59.61
C THR A 5 2.07 8.82 58.40
N ILE A 6 0.87 9.38 58.56
CA ILE A 6 -0.04 9.65 57.44
C ILE A 6 0.51 10.78 56.53
N GLY A 7 1.10 11.80 57.15
CA GLY A 7 1.73 12.90 56.41
C GLY A 7 2.95 12.43 55.58
N PHE A 8 3.74 11.51 56.12
CA PHE A 8 4.92 10.95 55.40
C PHE A 8 4.51 10.03 54.24
N LEU A 9 3.46 9.21 54.44
CA LEU A 9 2.91 8.37 53.36
C LEU A 9 2.26 9.20 52.26
N LEU A 10 1.58 10.27 52.57
CA LEU A 10 0.99 11.20 51.59
C LEU A 10 2.08 11.93 50.79
N SER A 11 3.18 12.38 51.45
CA SER A 11 4.28 13.05 50.74
C SER A 11 5.07 12.08 49.84
N LEU A 12 5.25 10.81 50.27
CA LEU A 12 5.90 9.77 49.47
C LEU A 12 5.04 9.37 48.24
N ALA A 13 3.70 9.29 48.40
CA ALA A 13 2.78 9.05 47.28
C ALA A 13 2.75 10.20 46.28
N MET A 14 2.91 11.44 46.74
CA MET A 14 2.97 12.62 45.87
C MET A 14 4.31 12.73 45.10
N MET A 15 5.43 12.22 45.66
CA MET A 15 6.71 12.15 44.94
C MET A 15 6.75 11.04 43.88
N LEU A 16 6.01 9.94 44.06
CA LEU A 16 5.93 8.86 43.09
C LEU A 16 5.06 9.18 41.88
N GLY A 17 4.21 10.21 41.94
CA GLY A 17 3.34 10.65 40.84
C GLY A 17 4.01 11.55 39.80
N LEU A 18 5.23 12.04 40.03
CA LEU A 18 5.90 12.98 39.13
C LEU A 18 6.94 12.36 38.17
N ALA A 19 7.11 11.05 38.21
CA ALA A 19 8.07 10.35 37.34
C ALA A 19 7.43 9.79 36.04
N SER A 20 6.19 10.17 35.70
CA SER A 20 5.62 9.86 34.39
C SER A 20 5.97 10.98 33.41
N CYS A 21 7.24 11.15 33.13
CA CYS A 21 7.71 11.80 31.91
C CYS A 21 7.47 10.81 30.75
N GLY A 22 6.23 10.67 30.31
CA GLY A 22 5.93 10.03 29.06
C GLY A 22 6.64 10.81 27.96
N GLU A 23 7.59 10.18 27.29
CA GLU A 23 8.15 10.68 26.04
C GLU A 23 6.96 11.05 25.14
N LYS A 24 6.81 12.35 24.83
CA LYS A 24 5.78 12.78 23.88
C LYS A 24 6.13 12.14 22.57
N GLU A 25 5.36 11.11 22.16
CA GLU A 25 5.43 10.58 20.80
C GLU A 25 5.39 11.78 19.85
N VAL A 26 6.45 11.94 19.10
CA VAL A 26 6.49 12.97 18.05
C VAL A 26 5.47 12.52 17.01
N ASN A 27 4.34 13.18 16.95
CA ASN A 27 3.30 12.87 15.98
C ASN A 27 3.73 13.33 14.57
N SER A 28 4.82 12.73 14.10
CA SER A 28 5.35 13.00 12.77
C SER A 28 4.49 12.30 11.72
N LYS A 29 4.36 12.95 10.57
CA LYS A 29 3.72 12.38 9.38
C LYS A 29 4.59 11.32 8.72
N LEU A 30 5.92 11.49 8.79
CA LEU A 30 6.92 10.65 8.14
C LEU A 30 7.59 9.75 9.17
N ILE A 31 7.78 8.49 8.83
CA ILE A 31 8.41 7.46 9.68
C ILE A 31 9.25 6.52 8.83
N LEU A 32 10.22 5.86 9.45
CA LEU A 32 10.94 4.74 8.87
C LEU A 32 10.01 3.52 8.77
N ASN A 33 10.00 2.82 7.65
CA ASN A 33 9.05 1.73 7.40
C ASN A 33 9.73 0.38 7.14
N GLU A 34 10.80 0.37 6.34
CA GLU A 34 11.52 -0.83 5.95
C GLU A 34 12.99 -0.50 5.66
N VAL A 35 13.90 -1.44 5.95
CA VAL A 35 15.34 -1.30 5.70
C VAL A 35 15.87 -2.61 5.14
N LEU A 36 16.56 -2.56 4.00
CA LEU A 36 17.27 -3.69 3.42
C LEU A 36 18.77 -3.34 3.35
N ILE A 37 19.62 -4.16 3.99
CA ILE A 37 21.06 -3.87 4.08
C ILE A 37 21.83 -4.59 2.96
N GLU A 38 21.61 -5.90 2.79
CA GLU A 38 22.31 -6.68 1.77
C GLU A 38 21.39 -6.98 0.59
N ASN A 39 21.52 -6.17 -0.47
CA ASN A 39 20.73 -6.28 -1.68
C ASN A 39 21.53 -6.94 -2.79
N GLN A 40 21.26 -8.20 -3.09
CA GLN A 40 21.94 -8.93 -4.17
C GLN A 40 21.08 -9.03 -5.43
N SER A 41 19.76 -9.17 -5.29
CA SER A 41 18.84 -9.40 -6.41
C SER A 41 17.43 -8.84 -6.19
N ASN A 42 17.25 -7.97 -5.18
CA ASN A 42 15.99 -7.31 -4.90
C ASN A 42 15.84 -6.07 -5.80
N PHE A 43 15.19 -5.04 -5.34
CA PHE A 43 14.90 -3.82 -6.08
C PHE A 43 16.18 -3.08 -6.50
N GLN A 44 16.20 -2.53 -7.71
CA GLN A 44 17.30 -1.79 -8.30
C GLN A 44 17.02 -0.30 -8.30
N ASP A 45 18.09 0.51 -8.26
CA ASP A 45 18.00 1.95 -8.50
C ASP A 45 17.83 2.28 -9.99
N ASP A 46 17.69 3.55 -10.33
CA ASP A 46 17.56 4.03 -11.71
C ASP A 46 18.81 3.76 -12.57
N TYR A 47 19.93 3.39 -11.94
CA TYR A 47 21.19 2.99 -12.61
C TYR A 47 21.34 1.48 -12.78
N GLY A 48 20.33 0.70 -12.35
CA GLY A 48 20.36 -0.77 -12.41
C GLY A 48 21.25 -1.42 -11.36
N VAL A 49 21.56 -0.70 -10.28
CA VAL A 49 22.42 -1.18 -9.20
C VAL A 49 21.59 -1.66 -8.02
N HIS A 50 21.96 -2.81 -7.45
CA HIS A 50 21.40 -3.33 -6.23
C HIS A 50 22.15 -2.75 -5.02
N SER A 51 21.65 -1.67 -4.47
CA SER A 51 22.20 -1.03 -3.27
C SER A 51 21.33 -1.28 -2.06
N ALA A 52 21.91 -1.19 -0.87
CA ALA A 52 21.14 -1.13 0.38
C ALA A 52 20.16 0.06 0.33
N TRP A 53 19.01 -0.07 0.99
CA TRP A 53 18.02 1.00 0.97
C TRP A 53 17.25 1.14 2.28
N ILE A 54 16.73 2.35 2.47
CA ILE A 54 15.91 2.77 3.60
C ILE A 54 14.61 3.34 3.07
N GLU A 55 13.49 2.85 3.56
CA GLU A 55 12.17 3.33 3.18
C GLU A 55 11.59 4.25 4.25
N VAL A 56 11.08 5.39 3.82
CA VAL A 56 10.32 6.35 4.62
C VAL A 56 8.87 6.35 4.15
N PHE A 57 7.95 6.23 5.06
CA PHE A 57 6.52 6.18 4.81
C PHE A 57 5.80 7.42 5.32
N ASN A 58 4.91 7.98 4.51
CA ASN A 58 3.99 9.02 4.96
C ASN A 58 2.71 8.39 5.53
N LYS A 59 2.65 8.25 6.85
CA LYS A 59 1.48 7.67 7.54
C LYS A 59 0.23 8.57 7.55
N SER A 60 0.35 9.81 7.09
CA SER A 60 -0.74 10.79 7.11
C SER A 60 -1.60 10.76 5.85
N TYR A 61 -2.74 11.41 5.90
CA TYR A 61 -3.64 11.62 4.76
C TYR A 61 -3.40 12.95 4.03
N THR A 62 -2.29 13.62 4.33
CA THR A 62 -1.83 14.84 3.65
C THR A 62 -0.42 14.63 3.15
N SER A 63 -0.01 15.35 2.09
CA SER A 63 1.38 15.32 1.64
C SER A 63 2.33 15.81 2.74
N ALA A 64 3.52 15.25 2.77
CA ALA A 64 4.58 15.63 3.71
C ALA A 64 5.89 15.79 2.93
N ASP A 65 6.61 16.87 3.20
CA ASP A 65 7.86 17.18 2.51
C ASP A 65 9.06 16.70 3.33
N LEU A 66 9.93 15.91 2.71
CA LEU A 66 11.20 15.44 3.25
C LEU A 66 12.32 16.47 3.10
N ALA A 67 12.11 17.58 2.38
CA ALA A 67 13.10 18.60 2.14
C ALA A 67 13.69 19.15 3.46
N GLY A 68 15.00 19.06 3.61
CA GLY A 68 15.72 19.50 4.81
C GLY A 68 15.67 18.52 5.98
N TYR A 69 15.03 17.38 5.86
CA TYR A 69 15.16 16.28 6.82
C TYR A 69 16.57 15.69 6.78
N GLN A 70 16.91 14.91 7.79
CA GLN A 70 18.21 14.26 7.90
C GLN A 70 18.00 12.77 8.16
N LEU A 71 18.68 11.95 7.39
CA LEU A 71 18.89 10.54 7.70
C LEU A 71 20.26 10.41 8.36
N LYS A 72 20.27 9.84 9.56
CA LYS A 72 21.51 9.52 10.26
C LYS A 72 21.63 8.02 10.37
N MET A 73 22.82 7.54 10.12
CA MET A 73 23.18 6.13 10.29
C MET A 73 24.38 6.05 11.25
N SER A 74 24.33 5.09 12.14
CA SER A 74 25.47 4.74 13.00
C SER A 74 25.61 3.23 13.05
N ASN A 75 26.83 2.76 12.96
CA ASN A 75 27.17 1.36 13.23
C ASN A 75 27.71 1.21 14.65
N GLN A 76 27.87 -0.03 15.09
CA GLN A 76 28.35 -0.36 16.45
C GLN A 76 29.79 0.08 16.71
N ALA A 77 30.57 0.35 15.66
CA ALA A 77 31.93 0.88 15.75
C ALA A 77 31.98 2.38 16.09
N GLY A 78 30.81 3.04 16.19
CA GLY A 78 30.70 4.47 16.55
C GLY A 78 30.77 5.42 15.36
N ASP A 79 30.93 4.92 14.14
CA ASP A 79 30.89 5.74 12.94
C ASP A 79 29.46 6.24 12.74
N THR A 80 29.32 7.57 12.68
CA THR A 80 28.03 8.22 12.44
C THR A 80 28.09 9.01 11.16
N ALA A 81 27.22 8.67 10.22
CA ALA A 81 27.01 9.43 8.99
C ALA A 81 25.69 10.22 9.06
N THR A 82 25.68 11.39 8.45
CA THR A 82 24.48 12.23 8.35
C THR A 82 24.27 12.62 6.88
N TYR A 83 23.14 12.26 6.35
CA TYR A 83 22.69 12.69 5.04
C TYR A 83 21.61 13.76 5.18
N PHE A 84 21.85 14.93 4.57
CA PHE A 84 20.90 16.03 4.53
C PHE A 84 20.09 15.93 3.23
N ILE A 85 18.78 15.72 3.35
CA ILE A 85 17.90 15.67 2.18
C ILE A 85 17.82 17.06 1.56
N PRO A 86 18.21 17.23 0.29
CA PRO A 86 18.24 18.53 -0.38
C PRO A 86 16.87 19.22 -0.39
N LYS A 87 16.91 20.56 -0.39
CA LYS A 87 15.71 21.38 -0.58
C LYS A 87 15.58 21.75 -2.05
N GLY A 88 14.35 21.84 -2.53
CA GLY A 88 14.05 22.29 -3.89
C GLY A 88 13.79 21.17 -4.90
N ASP A 89 13.93 19.92 -4.50
CA ASP A 89 13.51 18.80 -5.33
C ASP A 89 12.01 18.49 -5.07
N VAL A 90 11.22 18.50 -6.13
CA VAL A 90 9.77 18.23 -6.06
C VAL A 90 9.45 16.80 -5.64
N LEU A 91 10.38 15.86 -5.84
CA LEU A 91 10.23 14.45 -5.49
C LEU A 91 10.30 14.21 -3.97
N THR A 92 10.81 15.18 -3.19
CA THR A 92 10.80 15.10 -1.72
C THR A 92 9.39 15.22 -1.13
N LEU A 93 8.41 15.68 -1.91
CA LEU A 93 7.02 15.77 -1.50
C LEU A 93 6.34 14.39 -1.55
N VAL A 94 6.34 13.68 -0.44
CA VAL A 94 5.71 12.36 -0.32
C VAL A 94 4.20 12.50 -0.20
N LYS A 95 3.46 11.96 -1.15
CA LYS A 95 1.99 11.99 -1.17
C LYS A 95 1.40 11.21 0.01
N PRO A 96 0.10 11.40 0.35
CA PRO A 96 -0.56 10.65 1.40
C PRO A 96 -0.43 9.14 1.20
N ARG A 97 -0.05 8.42 2.26
CA ARG A 97 0.08 6.96 2.26
C ARG A 97 1.04 6.42 1.19
N GLN A 98 2.05 7.20 0.80
CA GLN A 98 3.09 6.80 -0.13
C GLN A 98 4.45 6.68 0.55
N HIS A 99 5.37 6.04 -0.12
CA HIS A 99 6.71 5.71 0.33
C HIS A 99 7.75 6.53 -0.44
N ALA A 100 8.88 6.79 0.20
CA ALA A 100 10.08 7.33 -0.42
C ALA A 100 11.25 6.41 -0.08
N LEU A 101 11.99 5.95 -1.08
CA LEU A 101 13.09 5.02 -0.94
C LEU A 101 14.41 5.77 -1.06
N PHE A 102 15.33 5.57 -0.11
CA PHE A 102 16.67 6.13 -0.10
C PHE A 102 17.70 5.03 -0.28
N TRP A 103 18.56 5.17 -1.27
CA TRP A 103 19.65 4.25 -1.57
C TRP A 103 20.88 4.58 -0.72
N ALA A 104 21.30 3.65 0.10
CA ALA A 104 22.49 3.78 0.94
C ALA A 104 23.73 3.25 0.18
N ASP A 105 24.11 3.94 -0.89
CA ASP A 105 25.16 3.55 -1.84
C ASP A 105 26.42 4.41 -1.76
N GLY A 106 26.42 5.44 -0.89
CA GLY A 106 27.54 6.38 -0.76
C GLY A 106 27.71 7.30 -1.99
N GLN A 107 26.70 7.44 -2.84
CA GLN A 107 26.78 8.17 -4.12
C GLN A 107 25.76 9.34 -4.18
N PRO A 108 25.84 10.34 -3.33
CA PRO A 108 24.86 11.45 -3.27
C PRO A 108 24.82 12.30 -4.55
N ASN A 109 25.82 12.18 -5.42
CA ASN A 109 25.85 12.81 -6.73
C ASN A 109 24.89 12.21 -7.76
N ARG A 110 24.35 11.02 -7.49
CA ARG A 110 23.37 10.36 -8.35
C ARG A 110 21.95 10.94 -8.21
N GLY A 111 21.66 11.64 -7.11
CA GLY A 111 20.37 12.29 -6.91
C GLY A 111 19.96 12.39 -5.45
N THR A 112 18.83 13.05 -5.21
CA THR A 112 18.29 13.33 -3.88
C THR A 112 18.04 12.10 -3.02
N PHE A 113 17.78 10.95 -3.64
CA PHE A 113 17.49 9.71 -2.93
C PHE A 113 18.70 8.78 -2.78
N HIS A 114 19.92 9.23 -3.13
CA HIS A 114 21.17 8.53 -2.90
C HIS A 114 21.92 9.14 -1.73
N THR A 115 22.16 8.35 -0.68
CA THR A 115 22.79 8.86 0.53
C THR A 115 24.32 8.89 0.42
N ASN A 116 24.97 9.59 1.34
CA ASN A 116 26.42 9.70 1.43
C ASN A 116 27.06 8.58 2.29
N PHE A 117 26.31 7.55 2.64
CA PHE A 117 26.78 6.44 3.46
C PHE A 117 26.37 5.10 2.88
N VAL A 118 27.04 4.05 3.33
CA VAL A 118 26.77 2.65 3.02
C VAL A 118 26.45 1.93 4.32
N MET A 119 25.57 0.95 4.28
CA MET A 119 25.22 0.12 5.44
C MET A 119 25.95 -1.23 5.37
N ASP A 120 26.34 -1.74 6.53
CA ASP A 120 27.00 -3.03 6.74
C ASP A 120 26.16 -3.88 7.70
N GLY A 121 25.76 -5.07 7.27
CA GLY A 121 24.94 -6.00 8.07
C GLY A 121 25.72 -6.78 9.12
N THR A 122 27.05 -6.74 9.12
CA THR A 122 27.89 -7.48 10.08
C THR A 122 27.82 -6.86 11.49
N THR A 123 27.50 -5.58 11.58
CA THR A 123 27.33 -4.85 12.84
C THR A 123 25.89 -4.36 12.99
N ALA A 124 25.46 -4.13 14.24
CA ALA A 124 24.16 -3.52 14.48
C ALA A 124 24.14 -2.12 13.87
N THR A 125 23.15 -1.86 13.02
CA THR A 125 22.99 -0.59 12.29
C THR A 125 21.82 0.19 12.87
N TRP A 126 22.11 1.35 13.45
CA TRP A 126 21.09 2.29 13.89
C TRP A 126 20.81 3.32 12.79
N ILE A 127 19.54 3.60 12.55
CA ILE A 127 19.07 4.59 11.58
C ILE A 127 18.09 5.51 12.27
N GLY A 128 18.31 6.83 12.16
CA GLY A 128 17.44 7.86 12.72
C GLY A 128 16.98 8.84 11.63
N LEU A 129 15.68 9.09 11.61
CA LEU A 129 15.06 10.14 10.79
C LEU A 129 14.88 11.39 11.66
N TYR A 130 15.41 12.52 11.23
CA TYR A 130 15.31 13.82 11.91
C TYR A 130 14.58 14.81 11.02
N ASP A 131 13.77 15.67 11.61
CA ASP A 131 13.11 16.75 10.88
C ASP A 131 14.08 17.89 10.53
N SER A 132 13.59 18.87 9.78
CA SER A 132 14.36 20.07 9.41
C SER A 132 14.80 20.91 10.62
N GLY A 133 14.16 20.76 11.77
CA GLY A 133 14.52 21.35 13.05
C GLY A 133 15.54 20.52 13.85
N LYS A 134 16.09 19.47 13.27
CA LYS A 134 17.04 18.52 13.90
C LYS A 134 16.45 17.74 15.08
N LYS A 135 15.14 17.61 15.16
CA LYS A 135 14.46 16.80 16.16
C LYS A 135 14.31 15.38 15.64
N LEU A 136 14.61 14.38 16.47
CA LEU A 136 14.39 12.98 16.14
C LEU A 136 12.89 12.74 15.92
N VAL A 137 12.57 12.19 14.78
CA VAL A 137 11.22 11.88 14.32
C VAL A 137 10.91 10.42 14.53
N ASP A 138 11.82 9.56 14.09
CA ASP A 138 11.69 8.11 14.18
C ASP A 138 13.07 7.46 14.11
N GLN A 139 13.20 6.25 14.65
CA GLN A 139 14.45 5.51 14.64
C GLN A 139 14.22 4.00 14.62
N VAL A 140 15.19 3.30 14.09
CA VAL A 140 15.22 1.84 14.09
C VAL A 140 16.66 1.34 14.28
N THR A 141 16.81 0.24 14.97
CA THR A 141 18.09 -0.48 15.08
C THR A 141 17.89 -1.86 14.45
N VAL A 142 18.63 -2.13 13.41
CA VAL A 142 18.72 -3.48 12.81
C VAL A 142 19.78 -4.23 13.56
N PRO A 143 19.46 -5.34 14.24
CA PRO A 143 20.45 -6.10 15.00
C PRO A 143 21.51 -6.74 14.07
N ALA A 144 22.73 -6.90 14.56
CA ALA A 144 23.81 -7.54 13.81
C ALA A 144 23.46 -8.97 13.39
N ASN A 145 23.85 -9.35 12.19
CA ASN A 145 23.67 -10.71 11.65
C ASN A 145 22.22 -11.25 11.69
N THR A 146 21.23 -10.37 11.70
CA THR A 146 19.81 -10.75 11.72
C THR A 146 19.27 -10.98 10.32
N LEU A 147 19.77 -10.22 9.34
CA LEU A 147 19.32 -10.27 7.95
C LEU A 147 20.27 -11.11 7.11
N GLN A 148 19.72 -11.94 6.26
CA GLN A 148 20.42 -12.58 5.16
C GLN A 148 20.30 -11.71 3.89
N ALA A 149 21.06 -12.05 2.87
CA ALA A 149 20.97 -11.37 1.59
C ALA A 149 19.53 -11.34 1.06
N ASN A 150 19.10 -10.17 0.57
CA ASN A 150 17.74 -9.88 0.08
C ASN A 150 16.63 -9.97 1.14
N GLN A 151 16.98 -9.98 2.43
CA GLN A 151 16.02 -9.83 3.52
C GLN A 151 16.00 -8.40 4.03
N SER A 152 14.82 -7.93 4.42
CA SER A 152 14.63 -6.62 5.03
C SER A 152 14.19 -6.71 6.49
N TYR A 153 14.46 -5.66 7.23
CA TYR A 153 13.89 -5.40 8.54
C TYR A 153 12.80 -4.35 8.38
N ALA A 154 11.55 -4.74 8.56
CA ALA A 154 10.40 -3.93 8.22
C ALA A 154 9.37 -3.88 9.34
N ARG A 155 8.56 -2.85 9.36
CA ARG A 155 7.36 -2.86 10.20
C ARG A 155 6.41 -3.97 9.73
N GLU A 156 5.73 -4.63 10.66
CA GLU A 156 4.76 -5.71 10.38
C GLU A 156 3.68 -5.25 9.37
N SER A 157 3.23 -4.03 9.51
CA SER A 157 2.40 -3.30 8.55
C SER A 157 2.78 -1.83 8.58
N ASP A 158 2.39 -1.06 7.58
CA ASP A 158 2.67 0.38 7.53
C ASP A 158 2.29 1.08 8.83
N ALA A 159 3.25 1.78 9.41
CA ALA A 159 3.13 2.49 10.69
C ALA A 159 2.88 1.60 11.93
N SER A 160 2.98 0.27 11.84
CA SER A 160 3.00 -0.61 13.01
C SER A 160 4.18 -0.27 13.93
N LYS A 161 4.02 -0.49 15.23
CA LYS A 161 5.14 -0.36 16.19
C LYS A 161 6.08 -1.55 16.14
N ASN A 162 5.60 -2.71 15.70
CA ASN A 162 6.35 -3.96 15.66
C ASN A 162 7.18 -4.02 14.38
N TRP A 163 8.39 -4.55 14.52
CA TRP A 163 9.33 -4.80 13.42
C TRP A 163 9.55 -6.30 13.27
N GLU A 164 9.71 -6.77 12.05
CA GLU A 164 9.94 -8.16 11.70
C GLU A 164 10.93 -8.31 10.55
N VAL A 165 11.48 -9.51 10.37
CA VAL A 165 12.28 -9.85 9.19
C VAL A 165 11.36 -10.30 8.06
N LYS A 166 11.53 -9.71 6.89
CA LYS A 166 10.83 -10.08 5.65
C LYS A 166 11.81 -10.69 4.64
N GLY A 167 11.26 -11.46 3.70
CA GLY A 167 12.07 -12.17 2.69
C GLY A 167 12.58 -13.54 3.15
N ALA A 168 12.27 -13.98 4.39
CA ALA A 168 12.65 -15.29 4.87
C ALA A 168 11.76 -16.43 4.36
N ASN A 169 10.53 -16.13 3.96
CA ASN A 169 9.57 -17.08 3.42
C ASN A 169 8.65 -16.41 2.39
N ALA A 170 7.92 -17.23 1.63
CA ALA A 170 7.04 -16.77 0.56
C ALA A 170 5.81 -15.95 1.05
N GLU A 171 5.51 -15.98 2.34
CA GLU A 171 4.37 -15.23 2.91
C GLU A 171 4.77 -13.82 3.34
N LYS A 172 6.05 -13.62 3.65
CA LYS A 172 6.62 -12.35 4.13
C LYS A 172 7.70 -11.89 3.17
N TYR A 173 7.32 -11.33 2.06
CA TYR A 173 8.25 -10.79 1.07
C TYR A 173 8.62 -9.34 1.34
N VAL A 174 9.77 -8.94 0.83
CA VAL A 174 10.28 -7.57 0.89
C VAL A 174 9.40 -6.66 0.02
N THR A 175 9.04 -5.47 0.53
CA THR A 175 8.00 -4.62 -0.06
C THR A 175 8.49 -3.20 -0.42
N PRO A 176 9.55 -3.03 -1.24
CA PRO A 176 10.06 -1.71 -1.59
C PRO A 176 9.00 -0.86 -2.29
N SER A 177 8.79 0.35 -1.81
CA SER A 177 7.83 1.33 -2.33
C SER A 177 6.36 0.88 -2.34
N THR A 178 6.02 -0.16 -1.58
CA THR A 178 4.67 -0.68 -1.44
C THR A 178 4.30 -0.92 0.02
N ASN A 179 3.03 -1.18 0.29
CA ASN A 179 2.55 -1.38 1.65
C ASN A 179 3.17 -2.64 2.28
N ASN A 180 3.56 -2.56 3.55
CA ASN A 180 4.12 -3.65 4.35
C ASN A 180 3.14 -4.79 4.66
N LYS A 181 2.10 -4.95 3.90
CA LYS A 181 1.19 -6.09 4.05
C LYS A 181 1.78 -7.34 3.40
N THR A 182 1.63 -8.45 4.10
CA THR A 182 2.11 -9.76 3.67
C THR A 182 1.33 -10.37 2.51
N GLN A 183 0.12 -9.93 2.28
CA GLN A 183 -0.69 -10.29 1.11
C GLN A 183 -1.82 -9.26 0.98
N ASP A 184 -1.91 -8.60 -0.17
CA ASP A 184 -3.18 -8.12 -0.66
C ASP A 184 -3.98 -9.33 -1.20
N GLY A 185 -4.16 -10.31 -0.35
CA GLY A 185 -5.06 -11.41 -0.60
C GLY A 185 -6.47 -10.85 -0.72
N ASN A 186 -6.90 -10.63 -1.96
CA ASN A 186 -8.31 -10.44 -2.20
C ASN A 186 -8.98 -11.77 -1.86
N ALA A 187 -9.53 -11.89 -0.64
CA ALA A 187 -10.16 -13.13 -0.16
C ALA A 187 -11.21 -13.69 -1.13
N LYS A 188 -11.76 -12.85 -2.01
CA LYS A 188 -12.62 -13.27 -3.13
C LYS A 188 -11.80 -13.93 -4.24
N MET A 189 -10.60 -13.41 -4.54
CA MET A 189 -9.73 -13.93 -5.58
C MET A 189 -9.09 -15.27 -5.16
N GLU A 190 -8.67 -15.42 -3.92
CA GLU A 190 -8.21 -16.68 -3.33
C GLU A 190 -9.29 -17.75 -3.34
N LYS A 191 -10.51 -17.36 -2.99
CA LYS A 191 -11.66 -18.26 -3.03
C LYS A 191 -12.01 -18.68 -4.47
N PHE A 192 -11.84 -17.81 -5.47
CA PHE A 192 -11.98 -18.14 -6.87
C PHE A 192 -10.85 -19.06 -7.35
N GLN A 193 -9.62 -18.76 -7.01
CA GLN A 193 -8.46 -19.54 -7.43
C GLN A 193 -8.44 -20.95 -6.82
N SER A 194 -8.93 -21.09 -5.58
CA SER A 194 -9.06 -22.41 -4.94
C SER A 194 -10.18 -23.27 -5.54
N HIS A 195 -11.25 -22.65 -6.08
CA HIS A 195 -12.38 -23.37 -6.69
C HIS A 195 -12.24 -23.58 -8.20
N ASP A 196 -11.46 -22.74 -8.87
CA ASP A 196 -11.29 -22.77 -10.33
C ASP A 196 -9.83 -22.45 -10.72
N SER A 197 -8.92 -23.32 -10.34
CA SER A 197 -7.49 -23.19 -10.61
C SER A 197 -7.13 -23.16 -12.10
N ALA A 198 -8.00 -23.69 -12.96
CA ALA A 198 -7.82 -23.75 -14.41
C ALA A 198 -8.64 -22.71 -15.19
N GLY A 199 -9.45 -21.89 -14.53
CA GLY A 199 -10.27 -20.86 -15.17
C GLY A 199 -11.48 -21.42 -15.96
N VAL A 200 -11.78 -22.72 -15.83
CA VAL A 200 -12.85 -23.38 -16.57
C VAL A 200 -14.22 -22.85 -16.14
N GLY A 201 -14.46 -22.65 -14.86
CA GLY A 201 -15.69 -22.08 -14.34
C GLY A 201 -15.94 -20.66 -14.83
N MET A 202 -14.90 -19.83 -14.88
CA MET A 202 -14.97 -18.47 -15.46
C MET A 202 -15.35 -18.53 -16.95
N SER A 203 -14.75 -19.44 -17.72
CA SER A 203 -15.03 -19.58 -19.14
C SER A 203 -16.47 -20.02 -19.40
N ILE A 204 -16.97 -20.97 -18.62
CA ILE A 204 -18.35 -21.45 -18.72
C ILE A 204 -19.35 -20.35 -18.35
N THR A 205 -19.10 -19.59 -17.28
CA THR A 205 -19.99 -18.49 -16.88
C THR A 205 -20.01 -17.38 -17.92
N ALA A 206 -18.86 -16.98 -18.48
CA ALA A 206 -18.79 -15.98 -19.53
C ALA A 206 -19.55 -16.41 -20.79
N MET A 207 -19.35 -17.66 -21.25
CA MET A 207 -20.10 -18.22 -22.39
C MET A 207 -21.62 -18.28 -22.10
N SER A 208 -22.00 -18.68 -20.90
CA SER A 208 -23.42 -18.82 -20.53
C SER A 208 -24.13 -17.46 -20.58
N VAL A 209 -23.48 -16.37 -20.14
CA VAL A 209 -24.07 -15.02 -20.22
C VAL A 209 -24.26 -14.57 -21.67
N VAL A 210 -23.30 -14.85 -22.55
CA VAL A 210 -23.42 -14.52 -23.97
C VAL A 210 -24.55 -15.31 -24.64
N PHE A 211 -24.63 -16.66 -24.43
CA PHE A 211 -25.69 -17.48 -24.97
C PHE A 211 -27.05 -17.06 -24.44
N PHE A 212 -27.17 -16.74 -23.16
CA PHE A 212 -28.42 -16.26 -22.58
C PHE A 212 -28.88 -14.96 -23.25
N GLY A 213 -27.94 -14.02 -23.48
CA GLY A 213 -28.20 -12.78 -24.20
C GLY A 213 -28.71 -13.02 -25.63
N LEU A 214 -28.10 -13.95 -26.36
CA LEU A 214 -28.53 -14.30 -27.73
C LEU A 214 -29.91 -14.96 -27.75
N ILE A 215 -30.20 -15.83 -26.80
CA ILE A 215 -31.54 -16.48 -26.68
C ILE A 215 -32.59 -15.39 -26.37
N LEU A 216 -32.30 -14.46 -25.50
CA LEU A 216 -33.22 -13.38 -25.16
C LEU A 216 -33.50 -12.48 -26.36
N LEU A 217 -32.46 -12.11 -27.11
CA LEU A 217 -32.58 -11.37 -28.37
C LEU A 217 -33.44 -12.14 -29.39
N TYR A 218 -33.20 -13.44 -29.57
CA TYR A 218 -33.99 -14.29 -30.45
C TYR A 218 -35.48 -14.28 -30.07
N ILE A 219 -35.79 -14.42 -28.78
CA ILE A 219 -37.18 -14.38 -28.28
C ILE A 219 -37.79 -12.99 -28.56
N CYS A 220 -37.08 -11.91 -28.30
CA CYS A 220 -37.56 -10.55 -28.60
C CYS A 220 -37.87 -10.34 -30.08
N PHE A 221 -36.96 -10.73 -30.98
CA PHE A 221 -37.20 -10.63 -32.42
C PHE A 221 -38.36 -11.52 -32.91
N ARG A 222 -38.50 -12.72 -32.35
CA ARG A 222 -39.64 -13.59 -32.64
C ARG A 222 -40.95 -12.97 -32.21
N LEU A 223 -41.02 -12.37 -31.03
CA LEU A 223 -42.24 -11.70 -30.54
C LEU A 223 -42.61 -10.48 -31.39
N ILE A 224 -41.60 -9.65 -31.70
CA ILE A 224 -41.79 -8.46 -32.56
C ILE A 224 -42.22 -8.88 -33.95
N GLY A 225 -41.63 -9.93 -34.53
CA GLY A 225 -42.04 -10.48 -35.83
C GLY A 225 -43.47 -11.00 -35.83
N GLN A 226 -43.86 -11.72 -34.80
CA GLN A 226 -45.26 -12.21 -34.67
C GLN A 226 -46.25 -11.04 -34.49
N ALA A 227 -45.89 -10.04 -33.68
CA ALA A 227 -46.71 -8.83 -33.52
C ALA A 227 -46.86 -8.07 -34.85
N ALA A 228 -45.80 -7.90 -35.60
CA ALA A 228 -45.83 -7.23 -36.91
C ALA A 228 -46.69 -7.98 -37.95
N ILE A 229 -46.60 -9.32 -37.96
CA ILE A 229 -47.43 -10.14 -38.85
C ILE A 229 -48.91 -10.05 -38.44
N SER A 230 -49.22 -10.10 -37.16
CA SER A 230 -50.61 -9.99 -36.69
C SER A 230 -51.19 -8.60 -36.95
N PHE A 231 -50.39 -7.56 -36.86
CA PHE A 231 -50.78 -6.17 -37.20
C PHE A 231 -51.07 -6.02 -38.70
N ARG A 232 -50.21 -6.58 -39.55
CA ARG A 232 -50.42 -6.59 -40.98
C ARG A 232 -51.71 -7.38 -41.36
N ARG A 233 -51.99 -8.51 -40.74
CA ARG A 233 -53.22 -9.28 -41.00
C ARG A 233 -54.46 -8.49 -40.58
N ARG A 234 -54.45 -7.81 -39.45
CA ARG A 234 -55.58 -6.96 -39.01
C ARG A 234 -55.82 -5.83 -40.00
N ASN A 235 -54.81 -5.10 -40.40
CA ASN A 235 -54.96 -4.01 -41.38
C ASN A 235 -55.43 -4.49 -42.77
N ALA A 236 -55.02 -5.70 -43.16
CA ALA A 236 -55.49 -6.30 -44.43
C ALA A 236 -56.94 -6.77 -44.38
N MET A 237 -57.42 -7.22 -43.19
CA MET A 237 -58.85 -7.59 -43.00
C MET A 237 -59.71 -6.29 -42.99
N GLU A 238 -59.26 -5.25 -42.26
CA GLU A 238 -59.96 -3.98 -42.20
C GLU A 238 -60.08 -3.29 -43.60
N ALA A 239 -59.02 -3.38 -44.41
CA ALA A 239 -59.02 -2.87 -45.78
C ALA A 239 -59.98 -3.70 -46.68
N LYS A 240 -60.14 -5.00 -46.48
CA LYS A 240 -61.10 -5.82 -47.21
C LYS A 240 -62.54 -5.53 -46.82
N ASP A 241 -62.83 -5.35 -45.53
CA ASP A 241 -64.16 -4.96 -45.05
C ASP A 241 -64.61 -3.64 -45.60
N ILE A 242 -63.70 -2.63 -45.65
CA ILE A 242 -63.99 -1.30 -46.23
C ILE A 242 -64.31 -1.44 -47.73
N THR A 243 -63.56 -2.22 -48.50
CA THR A 243 -63.83 -2.45 -49.94
C THR A 243 -65.14 -3.14 -50.17
N CYS A 244 -65.53 -4.14 -49.35
CA CYS A 244 -66.83 -4.80 -49.44
C CYS A 244 -68.00 -3.86 -49.10
N GLU A 245 -67.83 -2.96 -48.12
CA GLU A 245 -68.83 -1.96 -47.75
C GLU A 245 -69.03 -0.89 -48.85
N VAL A 246 -67.99 -0.50 -49.57
CA VAL A 246 -68.09 0.43 -50.70
C VAL A 246 -68.80 -0.21 -51.88
N GLU A 247 -68.45 -1.47 -52.24
CA GLU A 247 -69.13 -2.19 -53.33
C GLU A 247 -70.62 -2.50 -53.02
N ALA A 248 -70.98 -2.64 -51.75
CA ALA A 248 -72.36 -2.83 -51.34
C ALA A 248 -73.24 -1.59 -51.39
N LYS A 249 -72.59 -0.38 -51.34
CA LYS A 249 -73.28 0.90 -51.44
C LYS A 249 -73.44 1.44 -52.87
N GLU A 250 -72.71 0.88 -53.85
CA GLU A 250 -72.80 1.25 -55.27
C GLU A 250 -73.78 0.37 -56.04
N LYS A 251 -74.41 -0.62 -55.46
CA LYS A 251 -75.51 -1.41 -56.01
C LYS A 251 -76.83 -0.92 -55.41
#